data_417522efaac5f4a69cf7a5ea488e0f91
#
_entry.id   417522efaac5f4a69cf7a5ea488e0f91
#
_cell.length_a   1.000
_cell.length_b   1.000
_cell.length_c   1.000
_cell.angle_alpha   90.00
_cell.angle_beta   90.00
_cell.angle_gamma   90.00
#
_symmetry.space_group_name_H-M   'P 1'
#
loop_
_entity.id
_entity.type
_entity.pdbx_description
1 polymer ?
#
loop_
_entity_poly.entity_id
_entity_poly.type
_entity_poly.pdbx_seq_one_letter_code
_entity_poly.pdbx_strand_id
1 'polypeptide(L)'
;MKLKVLNSELDHSVNFVEQQLVGFLESRFVRKCDEYFIAYLSSQTGCNRGCTFCHLTATGQTSFTDSSHNDFMAQAIQVFKHYRNQNNPAKYMHYNFMARGEPLANQILLDSGDELLSKLGQIAKDEGLPAKFNISTIMPLTLKKSLVDIFHYINPTIYYSLYSTNPEWRKKWMPGAMEVSKALELLAEYQDFSKKIIKIHFPFIAGENDSSEDVNNICDAIEKAGLICEFNLVRYNPASENQGIESSDLVIGQNIHLLMERFKFNTKVQIIPRVGFDVKASCGMFV
;
A
#
# COMPACT_ATOMS: atom_id res chain seq x y z
N MET A 1 19.27 17.13 -8.88
CA MET A 1 17.92 16.84 -8.37
C MET A 1 17.78 17.48 -7.00
N LYS A 2 16.61 18.05 -6.66
CA LYS A 2 16.41 18.74 -5.38
C LYS A 2 15.65 17.79 -4.44
N LEU A 3 16.30 17.45 -3.32
CA LEU A 3 15.69 16.65 -2.24
C LEU A 3 15.11 17.62 -1.20
N LYS A 4 13.83 17.42 -0.84
CA LYS A 4 13.16 18.08 0.27
C LYS A 4 12.92 17.05 1.36
N VAL A 5 13.31 17.34 2.58
CA VAL A 5 13.08 16.49 3.76
C VAL A 5 12.02 17.14 4.62
N LEU A 6 10.93 16.41 4.89
CA LEU A 6 9.81 16.85 5.72
C LEU A 6 9.77 15.97 6.95
N ASN A 7 10.06 16.54 8.11
CA ASN A 7 9.99 15.87 9.40
C ASN A 7 8.62 16.14 10.02
N SER A 8 7.92 15.09 10.47
CA SER A 8 6.65 15.25 11.16
C SER A 8 6.86 15.85 12.54
N GLU A 9 5.97 16.77 12.92
CA GLU A 9 5.84 17.30 14.29
C GLU A 9 4.87 16.45 15.12
N LEU A 10 4.11 15.55 14.49
CA LEU A 10 3.09 14.74 15.15
C LEU A 10 3.63 13.37 15.59
N ASP A 11 4.61 12.85 14.88
CA ASP A 11 5.24 11.55 15.15
C ASP A 11 6.69 11.52 14.62
N HIS A 12 7.31 10.35 14.58
CA HIS A 12 8.68 10.19 14.08
C HIS A 12 8.77 9.93 12.57
N SER A 13 7.72 10.24 11.81
CA SER A 13 7.70 10.03 10.36
C SER A 13 8.51 11.10 9.64
N VAL A 14 9.21 10.69 8.59
CA VAL A 14 9.92 11.60 7.70
C VAL A 14 9.55 11.28 6.26
N ASN A 15 9.22 12.30 5.47
CA ASN A 15 8.95 12.18 4.05
C ASN A 15 10.10 12.83 3.25
N PHE A 16 10.79 12.04 2.45
CA PHE A 16 11.87 12.46 1.55
C PHE A 16 11.27 12.61 0.16
N VAL A 17 11.17 13.85 -0.33
CA VAL A 17 10.56 14.18 -1.61
C VAL A 17 11.65 14.60 -2.57
N GLU A 18 11.89 13.80 -3.58
CA GLU A 18 12.91 14.05 -4.60
C GLU A 18 12.26 14.44 -5.93
N GLN A 19 12.59 15.62 -6.43
CA GLN A 19 12.10 16.08 -7.73
C GLN A 19 12.81 15.32 -8.86
N GLN A 20 12.02 14.76 -9.77
CA GLN A 20 12.49 14.09 -10.98
C GLN A 20 12.23 14.97 -12.22
N LEU A 21 12.67 14.52 -13.39
CA LEU A 21 12.35 15.20 -14.64
C LEU A 21 10.84 15.26 -14.88
N VAL A 22 10.14 14.19 -14.52
CA VAL A 22 8.68 14.08 -14.53
C VAL A 22 8.23 13.67 -13.14
N GLY A 23 7.49 14.52 -12.43
CA GLY A 23 6.92 14.22 -11.12
C GLY A 23 7.95 14.16 -9.99
N PHE A 24 7.68 13.32 -8.98
CA PHE A 24 8.49 13.20 -7.77
C PHE A 24 8.61 11.74 -7.36
N LEU A 25 9.71 11.38 -6.70
CA LEU A 25 9.80 10.18 -5.86
C LEU A 25 9.64 10.58 -4.40
N GLU A 26 8.84 9.82 -3.66
CA GLU A 26 8.71 9.96 -2.22
C GLU A 26 9.14 8.66 -1.54
N SER A 27 10.16 8.74 -0.70
CA SER A 27 10.46 7.67 0.24
C SER A 27 10.16 8.15 1.66
N ARG A 28 9.72 7.23 2.53
CA ARG A 28 9.27 7.63 3.86
C ARG A 28 9.87 6.71 4.91
N PHE A 29 10.35 7.32 6.00
CA PHE A 29 10.68 6.61 7.22
C PHE A 29 9.48 6.71 8.16
N VAL A 30 8.97 5.57 8.62
CA VAL A 30 7.87 5.51 9.61
C VAL A 30 8.24 4.52 10.70
N ARG A 31 8.18 4.94 11.96
CA ARG A 31 8.45 4.08 13.10
C ARG A 31 7.32 4.20 14.12
N LYS A 32 6.58 3.11 14.32
CA LYS A 32 5.44 3.02 15.25
C LYS A 32 5.78 2.35 16.58
N CYS A 33 6.87 1.61 16.62
CA CYS A 33 7.34 0.90 17.81
C CYS A 33 8.86 0.71 17.74
N ASP A 34 9.45 0.26 18.83
CA ASP A 34 10.89 0.07 18.93
C ASP A 34 11.41 -1.15 18.14
N GLU A 35 10.54 -2.10 17.84
CA GLU A 35 10.98 -3.36 17.21
C GLU A 35 11.33 -3.19 15.73
N TYR A 36 10.64 -2.31 14.99
CA TYR A 36 10.87 -2.15 13.56
C TYR A 36 10.56 -0.73 13.06
N PHE A 37 11.08 -0.43 11.90
CA PHE A 37 10.65 0.72 11.10
C PHE A 37 10.23 0.26 9.70
N ILE A 38 9.59 1.18 8.99
CA ILE A 38 9.10 0.97 7.64
C ILE A 38 9.76 1.98 6.71
N ALA A 39 10.34 1.47 5.62
CA ALA A 39 10.74 2.26 4.46
C ALA A 39 9.64 2.16 3.40
N TYR A 40 8.87 3.24 3.20
CA TYR A 40 7.95 3.32 2.08
C TYR A 40 8.70 3.76 0.83
N LEU A 41 8.45 3.06 -0.28
CA LEU A 41 9.11 3.30 -1.56
C LEU A 41 8.09 3.63 -2.64
N SER A 42 8.40 4.62 -3.47
CA SER A 42 7.65 4.96 -4.67
C SER A 42 8.00 4.01 -5.81
N SER A 43 7.01 3.44 -6.45
CA SER A 43 7.19 2.63 -7.65
C SER A 43 7.16 3.45 -8.94
N GLN A 44 6.62 4.66 -8.90
CA GLN A 44 6.51 5.58 -10.03
C GLN A 44 6.61 7.02 -9.53
N THR A 45 6.95 7.96 -10.40
CA THR A 45 7.04 9.39 -10.06
C THR A 45 5.69 10.11 -10.00
N GLY A 46 4.62 9.49 -10.46
CA GLY A 46 3.21 9.87 -10.45
C GLY A 46 2.36 8.61 -10.58
N CYS A 47 1.06 8.73 -10.93
CA CYS A 47 0.21 7.56 -11.13
C CYS A 47 -0.99 7.88 -12.02
N ASN A 48 -1.19 7.11 -13.09
CA ASN A 48 -2.32 7.28 -14.01
C ASN A 48 -3.47 6.28 -13.78
N ARG A 49 -3.51 5.61 -12.66
CA ARG A 49 -4.60 4.64 -12.36
C ARG A 49 -5.94 5.30 -12.12
N GLY A 50 -5.98 6.61 -11.85
CA GLY A 50 -7.20 7.40 -11.76
C GLY A 50 -8.03 7.17 -10.49
N CYS A 51 -7.45 6.58 -9.44
CA CYS A 51 -8.17 6.38 -8.18
C CYS A 51 -8.66 7.71 -7.61
N THR A 52 -9.98 7.92 -7.51
CA THR A 52 -10.60 9.19 -7.13
C THR A 52 -10.20 9.64 -5.72
N PHE A 53 -10.00 8.70 -4.80
CA PHE A 53 -9.60 8.98 -3.42
C PHE A 53 -8.12 9.35 -3.25
N CYS A 54 -7.30 9.29 -4.31
CA CYS A 54 -5.85 9.50 -4.23
C CYS A 54 -5.48 10.96 -4.52
N HIS A 55 -4.59 11.52 -3.69
CA HIS A 55 -4.07 12.88 -3.87
C HIS A 55 -3.39 13.07 -5.24
N LEU A 56 -2.72 12.04 -5.79
CA LEU A 56 -2.09 12.15 -7.12
C LEU A 56 -3.12 12.44 -8.22
N THR A 57 -4.27 11.78 -8.16
CA THR A 57 -5.38 12.04 -9.09
C THR A 57 -5.97 13.44 -8.86
N ALA A 58 -6.24 13.78 -7.59
CA ALA A 58 -6.84 15.06 -7.24
C ALA A 58 -5.97 16.27 -7.61
N THR A 59 -4.65 16.11 -7.58
CA THR A 59 -3.68 17.17 -7.89
C THR A 59 -3.13 17.11 -9.32
N GLY A 60 -3.67 16.22 -10.17
CA GLY A 60 -3.25 16.07 -11.57
C GLY A 60 -1.85 15.49 -11.78
N GLN A 61 -1.28 14.82 -10.76
CA GLN A 61 0.04 14.21 -10.84
C GLN A 61 -0.02 12.83 -11.52
N THR A 62 -0.56 12.79 -12.74
CA THR A 62 -0.87 11.58 -13.50
C THR A 62 0.19 11.22 -14.54
N SER A 63 1.06 12.15 -14.93
CA SER A 63 2.26 11.85 -15.71
C SER A 63 3.31 11.21 -14.83
N PHE A 64 3.98 10.17 -15.33
CA PHE A 64 4.96 9.42 -14.53
C PHE A 64 6.06 8.79 -15.38
N THR A 65 7.13 8.41 -14.69
CA THR A 65 8.12 7.42 -15.12
C THR A 65 8.19 6.32 -14.08
N ASP A 66 8.50 5.09 -14.50
CA ASP A 66 8.72 3.98 -13.58
C ASP A 66 10.02 4.18 -12.80
N SER A 67 10.01 3.85 -11.52
CA SER A 67 11.23 3.76 -10.72
C SER A 67 12.10 2.63 -11.26
N SER A 68 13.36 2.95 -11.55
CA SER A 68 14.39 1.97 -11.92
C SER A 68 14.94 1.24 -10.69
N HIS A 69 15.76 0.19 -10.89
CA HIS A 69 16.51 -0.44 -9.80
C HIS A 69 17.29 0.61 -8.98
N ASN A 70 17.98 1.55 -9.65
CA ASN A 70 18.76 2.58 -8.97
C ASN A 70 17.89 3.52 -8.14
N ASP A 71 16.69 3.87 -8.62
CA ASP A 71 15.76 4.71 -7.88
C ASP A 71 15.27 4.01 -6.61
N PHE A 72 14.93 2.73 -6.67
CA PHE A 72 14.56 1.95 -5.48
C PHE A 72 15.70 1.86 -4.48
N MET A 73 16.94 1.60 -4.95
CA MET A 73 18.13 1.57 -4.08
C MET A 73 18.40 2.92 -3.44
N ALA A 74 18.31 4.03 -4.21
CA ALA A 74 18.51 5.39 -3.71
C ALA A 74 17.48 5.75 -2.63
N GLN A 75 16.20 5.43 -2.84
CA GLN A 75 15.13 5.61 -1.87
C GLN A 75 15.42 4.83 -0.56
N ALA A 76 15.80 3.56 -0.66
CA ALA A 76 16.15 2.72 0.49
C ALA A 76 17.33 3.30 1.26
N ILE A 77 18.42 3.66 0.57
CA ILE A 77 19.62 4.26 1.16
C ILE A 77 19.28 5.58 1.86
N GLN A 78 18.37 6.39 1.29
CA GLN A 78 17.94 7.64 1.92
C GLN A 78 17.23 7.38 3.26
N VAL A 79 16.38 6.38 3.34
CA VAL A 79 15.71 5.97 4.59
C VAL A 79 16.73 5.45 5.61
N PHE A 80 17.71 4.64 5.19
CA PHE A 80 18.75 4.14 6.08
C PHE A 80 19.70 5.23 6.58
N LYS A 81 20.01 6.25 5.76
CA LYS A 81 20.76 7.42 6.24
C LYS A 81 20.08 8.11 7.41
N HIS A 82 18.74 8.21 7.38
CA HIS A 82 17.97 8.73 8.51
C HIS A 82 17.98 7.77 9.70
N TYR A 83 17.76 6.47 9.45
CA TYR A 83 17.74 5.44 10.50
C TYR A 83 19.06 5.39 11.31
N ARG A 84 20.21 5.50 10.64
CA ARG A 84 21.54 5.50 11.32
C ARG A 84 21.71 6.61 12.35
N ASN A 85 20.93 7.68 12.26
CA ASN A 85 20.95 8.78 13.22
C ASN A 85 19.98 8.54 14.40
N GLN A 86 19.29 7.39 14.44
CA GLN A 86 18.40 7.05 15.54
C GLN A 86 19.20 6.35 16.66
N ASN A 87 18.94 6.73 17.91
CA ASN A 87 19.61 6.14 19.08
C ASN A 87 19.05 4.77 19.49
N ASN A 88 17.96 4.34 18.89
CA ASN A 88 17.26 3.11 19.27
C ASN A 88 17.28 2.10 18.10
N PRO A 89 18.11 1.03 18.16
CA PRO A 89 18.21 0.04 17.08
C PRO A 89 16.92 -0.78 16.94
N ALA A 90 16.48 -0.97 15.70
CA ALA A 90 15.37 -1.86 15.38
C ALA A 90 15.85 -3.32 15.29
N LYS A 91 14.93 -4.28 15.46
CA LYS A 91 15.22 -5.71 15.30
C LYS A 91 15.07 -6.18 13.83
N TYR A 92 14.23 -5.52 13.06
CA TYR A 92 13.97 -5.78 11.63
C TYR A 92 13.35 -4.55 10.97
N MET A 93 13.17 -4.60 9.65
CA MET A 93 12.54 -3.52 8.92
C MET A 93 11.55 -4.03 7.86
N HIS A 94 10.67 -3.15 7.40
CA HIS A 94 9.78 -3.42 6.28
C HIS A 94 10.11 -2.49 5.11
N TYR A 95 10.17 -3.06 3.91
CA TYR A 95 10.02 -2.30 2.67
C TYR A 95 8.56 -2.36 2.23
N ASN A 96 7.91 -1.21 2.20
CA ASN A 96 6.53 -1.07 1.76
C ASN A 96 6.47 -0.34 0.42
N PHE A 97 6.09 -1.03 -0.64
CA PHE A 97 5.82 -0.43 -1.94
C PHE A 97 4.41 0.19 -1.91
N MET A 98 4.29 1.30 -1.19
CA MET A 98 3.01 1.96 -0.86
C MET A 98 3.11 3.49 -0.89
N ALA A 99 4.22 4.05 -1.43
CA ALA A 99 4.33 5.47 -1.68
C ALA A 99 3.70 5.81 -3.06
N ARG A 100 4.36 6.56 -3.92
CA ARG A 100 3.79 6.95 -5.22
C ARG A 100 3.77 5.82 -6.23
N GLY A 101 2.73 5.79 -7.08
CA GLY A 101 2.58 4.83 -8.16
C GLY A 101 1.77 3.59 -7.79
N GLU A 102 1.63 2.70 -8.76
CA GLU A 102 1.06 1.36 -8.61
C GLU A 102 2.17 0.34 -8.84
N PRO A 103 2.59 -0.40 -7.80
CA PRO A 103 3.73 -1.31 -7.91
C PRO A 103 3.58 -2.36 -9.01
N LEU A 104 2.40 -2.96 -9.15
CA LEU A 104 2.13 -3.96 -10.20
C LEU A 104 1.85 -3.36 -11.59
N ALA A 105 2.19 -2.08 -11.78
CA ALA A 105 2.27 -1.42 -13.07
C ALA A 105 3.67 -0.87 -13.37
N ASN A 106 4.64 -1.05 -12.45
CA ASN A 106 6.04 -0.72 -12.67
C ASN A 106 6.72 -1.86 -13.45
N GLN A 107 7.28 -1.56 -14.63
CA GLN A 107 7.82 -2.58 -15.52
C GLN A 107 9.03 -3.29 -14.90
N ILE A 108 9.88 -2.59 -14.17
CA ILE A 108 11.05 -3.19 -13.49
C ILE A 108 10.61 -4.23 -12.46
N LEU A 109 9.58 -3.90 -11.66
CA LEU A 109 9.07 -4.84 -10.67
C LEU A 109 8.39 -6.05 -11.33
N LEU A 110 7.68 -5.85 -12.45
CA LEU A 110 7.08 -6.93 -13.21
C LEU A 110 8.09 -7.87 -13.86
N ASP A 111 9.23 -7.36 -14.34
CA ASP A 111 10.21 -8.14 -15.08
C ASP A 111 11.31 -8.74 -14.20
N SER A 112 11.61 -8.11 -13.07
CA SER A 112 12.72 -8.50 -12.18
C SER A 112 12.39 -8.33 -10.69
N GLY A 113 11.16 -8.68 -10.28
CA GLY A 113 10.67 -8.52 -8.92
C GLY A 113 11.57 -9.18 -7.87
N ASP A 114 11.90 -10.45 -8.05
CA ASP A 114 12.79 -11.18 -7.14
C ASP A 114 14.20 -10.56 -7.05
N GLU A 115 14.77 -10.13 -8.18
CA GLU A 115 16.09 -9.47 -8.21
C GLU A 115 16.04 -8.14 -7.45
N LEU A 116 14.99 -7.34 -7.67
CA LEU A 116 14.79 -6.08 -6.95
C LEU A 116 14.68 -6.30 -5.45
N LEU A 117 13.82 -7.24 -5.01
CA LEU A 117 13.64 -7.55 -3.59
C LEU A 117 14.93 -8.12 -2.97
N SER A 118 15.70 -8.92 -3.71
CA SER A 118 17.00 -9.44 -3.27
C SER A 118 17.99 -8.31 -3.03
N LYS A 119 18.11 -7.34 -3.95
CA LYS A 119 19.01 -6.17 -3.80
C LYS A 119 18.61 -5.31 -2.60
N LEU A 120 17.32 -5.05 -2.42
CA LEU A 120 16.82 -4.31 -1.25
C LEU A 120 17.08 -5.09 0.05
N GLY A 121 16.88 -6.40 0.03
CA GLY A 121 17.19 -7.28 1.16
C GLY A 121 18.68 -7.24 1.53
N GLN A 122 19.57 -7.15 0.52
CA GLN A 122 21.01 -7.04 0.78
C GLN A 122 21.37 -5.70 1.46
N ILE A 123 20.75 -4.58 1.04
CA ILE A 123 20.95 -3.28 1.71
C ILE A 123 20.55 -3.37 3.20
N ALA A 124 19.39 -3.98 3.51
CA ALA A 124 18.97 -4.15 4.90
C ALA A 124 19.92 -5.06 5.68
N LYS A 125 20.39 -6.15 5.07
CA LYS A 125 21.36 -7.07 5.66
C LYS A 125 22.69 -6.41 5.98
N ASP A 126 23.18 -5.52 5.10
CA ASP A 126 24.41 -4.76 5.30
C ASP A 126 24.26 -3.78 6.49
N GLU A 127 23.03 -3.36 6.82
CA GLU A 127 22.67 -2.60 8.01
C GLU A 127 22.38 -3.49 9.25
N GLY A 128 22.58 -4.79 9.15
CA GLY A 128 22.33 -5.75 10.22
C GLY A 128 20.86 -6.07 10.49
N LEU A 129 19.95 -5.77 9.55
CA LEU A 129 18.50 -5.91 9.74
C LEU A 129 17.88 -6.93 8.78
N PRO A 130 17.09 -7.89 9.29
CA PRO A 130 16.19 -8.68 8.47
C PRO A 130 15.14 -7.78 7.81
N ALA A 131 14.88 -7.97 6.50
CA ALA A 131 13.85 -7.24 5.76
C ALA A 131 12.61 -8.07 5.51
N LYS A 132 11.43 -7.44 5.61
CA LYS A 132 10.15 -7.96 5.13
C LYS A 132 9.67 -7.06 3.99
N PHE A 133 8.97 -7.64 3.02
CA PHE A 133 8.49 -6.92 1.82
C PHE A 133 6.97 -6.93 1.77
N ASN A 134 6.38 -5.77 1.52
CA ASN A 134 4.94 -5.56 1.42
C ASN A 134 4.62 -4.78 0.13
N ILE A 135 3.73 -5.33 -0.69
CA ILE A 135 3.28 -4.73 -1.94
C ILE A 135 1.81 -4.33 -1.77
N SER A 136 1.50 -3.03 -1.86
CA SER A 136 0.11 -2.58 -1.92
C SER A 136 -0.31 -2.34 -3.35
N THR A 137 -1.46 -2.88 -3.74
CA THR A 137 -1.92 -2.82 -5.12
C THR A 137 -3.44 -2.75 -5.20
N ILE A 138 -3.93 -2.05 -6.23
CA ILE A 138 -5.31 -2.11 -6.67
C ILE A 138 -5.57 -3.31 -7.60
N MET A 139 -4.55 -4.13 -7.90
CA MET A 139 -4.55 -5.12 -8.98
C MET A 139 -4.91 -4.45 -10.30
N PRO A 140 -3.94 -3.79 -10.98
CA PRO A 140 -4.26 -2.93 -12.11
C PRO A 140 -4.71 -3.73 -13.34
N LEU A 141 -5.63 -3.16 -14.14
CA LEU A 141 -6.12 -3.73 -15.41
C LEU A 141 -4.99 -4.13 -16.38
N THR A 142 -3.83 -3.48 -16.26
CA THR A 142 -2.67 -3.72 -17.12
C THR A 142 -1.82 -4.92 -16.70
N LEU A 143 -2.07 -5.49 -15.53
CA LEU A 143 -1.33 -6.66 -15.04
C LEU A 143 -1.66 -7.89 -15.91
N LYS A 144 -0.62 -8.47 -16.52
CA LYS A 144 -0.74 -9.66 -17.40
C LYS A 144 -0.04 -10.89 -16.82
N LYS A 145 0.97 -10.67 -15.97
CA LYS A 145 1.73 -11.73 -15.31
C LYS A 145 1.01 -12.22 -14.06
N SER A 146 1.16 -13.47 -13.69
CA SER A 146 0.75 -13.94 -12.37
C SER A 146 1.67 -13.37 -11.28
N LEU A 147 1.19 -13.30 -10.06
CA LEU A 147 2.04 -12.88 -8.93
C LEU A 147 3.13 -13.90 -8.61
N VAL A 148 2.89 -15.18 -8.93
CA VAL A 148 3.86 -16.27 -8.79
C VAL A 148 5.04 -16.08 -9.75
N ASP A 149 4.77 -15.63 -10.98
CA ASP A 149 5.83 -15.35 -11.97
C ASP A 149 6.68 -14.13 -11.60
N ILE A 150 6.09 -13.15 -10.91
CA ILE A 150 6.79 -11.92 -10.49
C ILE A 150 7.61 -12.17 -9.23
N PHE A 151 7.08 -12.97 -8.29
CA PHE A 151 7.62 -13.20 -6.96
C PHE A 151 7.79 -14.70 -6.70
N HIS A 152 8.72 -15.33 -7.42
CA HIS A 152 8.91 -16.78 -7.36
C HIS A 152 9.79 -17.20 -6.17
N TYR A 153 10.84 -16.43 -5.87
CA TYR A 153 11.83 -16.79 -4.83
C TYR A 153 11.63 -15.98 -3.53
N ILE A 154 11.22 -14.72 -3.65
CA ILE A 154 10.99 -13.85 -2.52
C ILE A 154 9.51 -13.45 -2.51
N ASN A 155 8.76 -14.00 -1.56
CA ASN A 155 7.32 -13.83 -1.49
C ASN A 155 6.95 -12.63 -0.59
N PRO A 156 6.63 -11.43 -1.15
CA PRO A 156 6.13 -10.30 -0.37
C PRO A 156 4.72 -10.58 0.17
N THR A 157 4.35 -9.90 1.24
CA THR A 157 2.95 -9.85 1.66
C THR A 157 2.18 -8.89 0.75
N ILE A 158 1.10 -9.36 0.15
CA ILE A 158 0.26 -8.53 -0.73
C ILE A 158 -0.82 -7.83 0.09
N TYR A 159 -0.93 -6.52 -0.09
CA TYR A 159 -1.97 -5.65 0.44
C TYR A 159 -2.89 -5.27 -0.69
N TYR A 160 -4.04 -5.94 -0.78
CA TYR A 160 -5.02 -5.69 -1.83
C TYR A 160 -6.00 -4.59 -1.44
N SER A 161 -6.02 -3.54 -2.23
CA SER A 161 -6.93 -2.40 -2.09
C SER A 161 -8.31 -2.74 -2.66
N LEU A 162 -9.11 -3.52 -1.90
CA LEU A 162 -10.39 -4.03 -2.39
C LEU A 162 -11.48 -2.94 -2.44
N TYR A 163 -11.66 -2.15 -1.40
CA TYR A 163 -12.62 -1.04 -1.19
C TYR A 163 -14.09 -1.41 -1.37
N SER A 164 -14.48 -2.00 -2.49
CA SER A 164 -15.85 -2.40 -2.81
C SER A 164 -15.85 -3.49 -3.89
N THR A 165 -16.87 -4.35 -3.87
CA THR A 165 -17.15 -5.34 -4.92
C THR A 165 -18.12 -4.82 -5.98
N ASN A 166 -18.78 -3.67 -5.73
CA ASN A 166 -19.73 -3.06 -6.65
C ASN A 166 -19.03 -2.54 -7.91
N PRO A 167 -19.35 -3.04 -9.13
CA PRO A 167 -18.70 -2.64 -10.37
C PRO A 167 -18.85 -1.15 -10.70
N GLU A 168 -20.01 -0.55 -10.44
CA GLU A 168 -20.27 0.87 -10.71
C GLU A 168 -19.47 1.76 -9.75
N TRP A 169 -19.40 1.36 -8.46
CA TRP A 169 -18.53 2.02 -7.49
C TRP A 169 -17.07 1.96 -7.95
N ARG A 170 -16.56 0.79 -8.35
CA ARG A 170 -15.18 0.61 -8.79
C ARG A 170 -14.86 1.42 -10.05
N LYS A 171 -15.79 1.47 -11.01
CA LYS A 171 -15.64 2.30 -12.21
C LYS A 171 -15.53 3.80 -11.87
N LYS A 172 -16.28 4.28 -10.88
CA LYS A 172 -16.23 5.67 -10.39
C LYS A 172 -14.94 5.95 -9.59
N TRP A 173 -14.58 5.05 -8.66
CA TRP A 173 -13.56 5.30 -7.67
C TRP A 173 -12.18 4.72 -8.00
N MET A 174 -12.13 3.63 -8.75
CA MET A 174 -10.91 2.86 -9.06
C MET A 174 -10.89 2.40 -10.53
N PRO A 175 -11.00 3.31 -11.51
CA PRO A 175 -11.16 2.93 -12.92
C PRO A 175 -9.98 2.12 -13.48
N GLY A 176 -8.81 2.23 -12.88
CA GLY A 176 -7.62 1.47 -13.27
C GLY A 176 -7.48 0.08 -12.66
N ALA A 177 -8.42 -0.34 -11.77
CA ALA A 177 -8.38 -1.64 -11.12
C ALA A 177 -9.08 -2.73 -11.95
N MET A 178 -8.54 -3.96 -11.94
CA MET A 178 -9.20 -5.09 -12.59
C MET A 178 -10.48 -5.50 -11.82
N GLU A 179 -11.28 -6.31 -12.48
CA GLU A 179 -12.50 -6.90 -11.91
C GLU A 179 -12.15 -7.74 -10.67
N VAL A 180 -13.02 -7.68 -9.64
CA VAL A 180 -12.74 -8.25 -8.32
C VAL A 180 -12.54 -9.74 -8.36
N SER A 181 -13.39 -10.49 -9.08
CA SER A 181 -13.29 -11.95 -9.15
C SER A 181 -11.93 -12.38 -9.70
N LYS A 182 -11.49 -11.72 -10.78
CA LYS A 182 -10.18 -11.99 -11.39
C LYS A 182 -9.01 -11.62 -10.48
N ALA A 183 -9.12 -10.50 -9.75
CA ALA A 183 -8.10 -10.12 -8.78
C ALA A 183 -7.99 -11.15 -7.64
N LEU A 184 -9.13 -11.62 -7.13
CA LEU A 184 -9.18 -12.61 -6.07
C LEU A 184 -8.67 -13.99 -6.52
N GLU A 185 -8.92 -14.40 -7.78
CA GLU A 185 -8.35 -15.62 -8.37
C GLU A 185 -6.81 -15.57 -8.39
N LEU A 186 -6.21 -14.47 -8.88
CA LEU A 186 -4.76 -14.29 -8.88
C LEU A 186 -4.16 -14.25 -7.47
N LEU A 187 -4.88 -13.67 -6.52
CA LEU A 187 -4.47 -13.63 -5.12
C LEU A 187 -4.57 -15.01 -4.46
N ALA A 188 -5.58 -15.80 -4.79
CA ALA A 188 -5.72 -17.17 -4.30
C ALA A 188 -4.61 -18.08 -4.84
N GLU A 189 -4.28 -17.99 -6.14
CA GLU A 189 -3.15 -18.66 -6.74
C GLU A 189 -1.83 -18.31 -6.03
N TYR A 190 -1.58 -17.01 -5.82
CA TYR A 190 -0.39 -16.56 -5.13
C TYR A 190 -0.36 -17.00 -3.67
N GLN A 191 -1.49 -16.97 -2.97
CA GLN A 191 -1.59 -17.45 -1.59
C GLN A 191 -1.29 -18.93 -1.49
N ASP A 192 -1.82 -19.74 -2.41
CA ASP A 192 -1.56 -21.18 -2.40
C ASP A 192 -0.08 -21.49 -2.66
N PHE A 193 0.58 -20.74 -3.53
CA PHE A 193 2.01 -20.86 -3.79
C PHE A 193 2.85 -20.37 -2.61
N SER A 194 2.65 -19.13 -2.17
CA SER A 194 3.50 -18.44 -1.19
C SER A 194 3.23 -18.79 0.26
N LYS A 195 2.03 -19.34 0.55
CA LYS A 195 1.47 -19.55 1.90
C LYS A 195 1.37 -18.26 2.74
N LYS A 196 1.37 -17.09 2.08
CA LYS A 196 1.23 -15.79 2.74
C LYS A 196 -0.23 -15.44 2.94
N ILE A 197 -0.57 -14.84 4.07
CA ILE A 197 -1.88 -14.26 4.32
C ILE A 197 -2.00 -12.98 3.49
N ILE A 198 -3.10 -12.85 2.74
CA ILE A 198 -3.40 -11.63 1.99
C ILE A 198 -3.94 -10.56 2.94
N LYS A 199 -3.47 -9.33 2.81
CA LYS A 199 -3.99 -8.20 3.58
C LYS A 199 -5.02 -7.45 2.74
N ILE A 200 -6.27 -7.41 3.18
CA ILE A 200 -7.31 -6.58 2.58
C ILE A 200 -7.18 -5.18 3.19
N HIS A 201 -7.01 -4.17 2.33
CA HIS A 201 -6.56 -2.85 2.74
C HIS A 201 -7.42 -1.75 2.11
N PHE A 202 -8.21 -1.03 2.91
CA PHE A 202 -9.05 0.08 2.46
C PHE A 202 -9.55 0.92 3.64
N PRO A 203 -9.98 2.19 3.41
CA PRO A 203 -10.79 2.96 4.36
C PRO A 203 -12.29 2.79 4.12
N PHE A 204 -13.09 3.09 5.11
CA PHE A 204 -14.51 3.35 4.93
C PHE A 204 -14.76 4.81 4.58
N ILE A 205 -15.51 5.04 3.50
CA ILE A 205 -15.93 6.36 2.97
C ILE A 205 -17.44 6.45 3.18
N ALA A 206 -17.88 7.47 3.91
CA ALA A 206 -19.28 7.62 4.34
C ALA A 206 -20.24 7.65 3.16
N GLY A 207 -21.22 6.74 3.18
CA GLY A 207 -22.24 6.60 2.14
C GLY A 207 -21.77 6.02 0.81
N GLU A 208 -20.50 5.59 0.72
CA GLU A 208 -19.92 5.08 -0.52
C GLU A 208 -19.57 3.58 -0.45
N ASN A 209 -18.94 3.12 0.64
CA ASN A 209 -18.55 1.71 0.82
C ASN A 209 -18.65 1.25 2.29
N ASP A 210 -19.47 1.89 3.08
CA ASP A 210 -19.54 1.69 4.52
C ASP A 210 -20.87 1.09 5.03
N SER A 211 -21.74 0.67 4.12
CA SER A 211 -22.95 -0.05 4.50
C SER A 211 -22.65 -1.50 4.92
N SER A 212 -23.53 -2.09 5.72
CA SER A 212 -23.44 -3.52 6.06
C SER A 212 -23.56 -4.44 4.83
N GLU A 213 -24.27 -3.99 3.80
CA GLU A 213 -24.37 -4.71 2.53
C GLU A 213 -23.02 -4.72 1.79
N ASP A 214 -22.31 -3.59 1.71
CA ASP A 214 -20.96 -3.51 1.12
C ASP A 214 -20.00 -4.46 1.82
N VAL A 215 -20.01 -4.47 3.16
CA VAL A 215 -19.16 -5.35 3.97
C VAL A 215 -19.49 -6.82 3.73
N ASN A 216 -20.77 -7.19 3.69
CA ASN A 216 -21.21 -8.56 3.41
C ASN A 216 -20.77 -8.99 2.00
N ASN A 217 -20.93 -8.15 0.99
CA ASN A 217 -20.51 -8.44 -0.37
C ASN A 217 -18.98 -8.65 -0.49
N ILE A 218 -18.20 -7.90 0.28
CA ILE A 218 -16.74 -8.12 0.40
C ILE A 218 -16.47 -9.49 1.01
N CYS A 219 -17.14 -9.85 2.11
CA CYS A 219 -16.98 -11.14 2.77
C CYS A 219 -17.33 -12.29 1.84
N ASP A 220 -18.49 -12.21 1.16
CA ASP A 220 -18.96 -13.23 0.21
C ASP A 220 -17.95 -13.46 -0.93
N ALA A 221 -17.37 -12.38 -1.48
CA ALA A 221 -16.37 -12.46 -2.53
C ALA A 221 -15.09 -13.15 -2.05
N ILE A 222 -14.62 -12.83 -0.85
CA ILE A 222 -13.43 -13.43 -0.24
C ILE A 222 -13.67 -14.91 0.08
N GLU A 223 -14.80 -15.25 0.68
CA GLU A 223 -15.19 -16.62 1.00
C GLU A 223 -15.32 -17.47 -0.27
N LYS A 224 -15.96 -16.94 -1.31
CA LYS A 224 -16.09 -17.61 -2.61
C LYS A 224 -14.75 -17.90 -3.26
N ALA A 225 -13.77 -16.99 -3.09
CA ALA A 225 -12.41 -17.18 -3.60
C ALA A 225 -11.56 -18.13 -2.72
N GLY A 226 -12.03 -18.54 -1.55
CA GLY A 226 -11.31 -19.37 -0.59
C GLY A 226 -10.08 -18.69 0.02
N LEU A 227 -10.04 -17.34 0.03
CA LEU A 227 -8.90 -16.57 0.49
C LEU A 227 -8.82 -16.51 2.02
N ILE A 228 -7.63 -16.78 2.56
CA ILE A 228 -7.29 -16.49 3.96
C ILE A 228 -6.72 -15.07 4.01
N CYS A 229 -7.39 -14.18 4.72
CA CYS A 229 -6.99 -12.78 4.75
C CYS A 229 -7.00 -12.18 6.17
N GLU A 230 -6.37 -11.03 6.30
CA GLU A 230 -6.52 -10.11 7.43
C GLU A 230 -6.90 -8.73 6.90
N PHE A 231 -7.64 -7.97 7.69
CA PHE A 231 -8.11 -6.64 7.31
C PHE A 231 -7.25 -5.55 7.95
N ASN A 232 -6.66 -4.71 7.11
CA ASN A 232 -5.95 -3.48 7.50
C ASN A 232 -6.79 -2.28 7.07
N LEU A 233 -7.71 -1.85 7.93
CA LEU A 233 -8.55 -0.70 7.68
C LEU A 233 -7.76 0.57 7.97
N VAL A 234 -7.57 1.40 6.96
CA VAL A 234 -6.85 2.67 7.09
C VAL A 234 -7.83 3.81 7.33
N ARG A 235 -7.35 4.87 7.95
CA ARG A 235 -8.12 6.11 8.07
C ARG A 235 -8.16 6.81 6.71
N TYR A 236 -9.33 7.32 6.33
CA TYR A 236 -9.53 8.01 5.07
C TYR A 236 -8.91 9.42 5.11
N ASN A 237 -8.21 9.79 4.03
CA ASN A 237 -7.54 11.09 3.91
C ASN A 237 -7.87 11.73 2.56
N PRO A 238 -9.03 12.39 2.42
CA PRO A 238 -9.37 13.06 1.16
C PRO A 238 -8.46 14.26 0.91
N ALA A 239 -8.14 14.55 -0.35
CA ALA A 239 -7.41 15.75 -0.74
C ALA A 239 -8.32 16.98 -0.80
N SER A 240 -9.64 16.77 -0.98
CA SER A 240 -10.66 17.81 -1.02
C SER A 240 -12.01 17.26 -0.56
N GLU A 241 -12.94 18.13 -0.21
CA GLU A 241 -14.30 17.77 0.20
C GLU A 241 -15.07 16.99 -0.88
N ASN A 242 -14.75 17.20 -2.16
CA ASN A 242 -15.38 16.49 -3.27
C ASN A 242 -15.01 15.02 -3.38
N GLN A 243 -14.03 14.54 -2.60
CA GLN A 243 -13.63 13.14 -2.56
C GLN A 243 -14.36 12.33 -1.46
N GLY A 244 -15.42 12.89 -0.88
CA GLY A 244 -16.15 12.28 0.22
C GLY A 244 -15.46 12.50 1.57
N ILE A 245 -16.04 11.94 2.61
CA ILE A 245 -15.57 12.07 4.00
C ILE A 245 -15.38 10.68 4.61
N GLU A 246 -14.55 10.61 5.65
CA GLU A 246 -14.40 9.39 6.44
C GLU A 246 -15.69 9.02 7.14
N SER A 247 -16.00 7.72 7.18
CA SER A 247 -17.12 7.20 7.98
C SER A 247 -16.92 7.50 9.47
N SER A 248 -18.01 7.65 10.20
CA SER A 248 -17.94 7.87 11.64
C SER A 248 -17.30 6.67 12.36
N ASP A 249 -16.66 6.93 13.50
CA ASP A 249 -16.04 5.87 14.32
C ASP A 249 -17.08 4.81 14.75
N LEU A 250 -18.34 5.19 14.92
CA LEU A 250 -19.44 4.26 15.21
C LEU A 250 -19.65 3.28 14.03
N VAL A 251 -19.79 3.80 12.80
CA VAL A 251 -19.98 2.97 11.59
C VAL A 251 -18.75 2.09 11.34
N ILE A 252 -17.56 2.65 11.48
CA ILE A 252 -16.30 1.88 11.37
C ILE A 252 -16.29 0.73 12.39
N GLY A 253 -16.65 1.00 13.65
CA GLY A 253 -16.73 -0.02 14.72
C GLY A 253 -17.74 -1.12 14.42
N GLN A 254 -18.93 -0.76 13.93
CA GLN A 254 -19.96 -1.71 13.52
C GLN A 254 -19.49 -2.62 12.38
N ASN A 255 -18.85 -2.03 11.37
CA ASN A 255 -18.31 -2.76 10.22
C ASN A 255 -17.13 -3.68 10.60
N ILE A 256 -16.29 -3.28 11.54
CA ILE A 256 -15.24 -4.16 12.11
C ILE A 256 -15.88 -5.36 12.81
N HIS A 257 -16.89 -5.13 13.62
CA HIS A 257 -17.60 -6.21 14.31
C HIS A 257 -18.21 -7.20 13.30
N LEU A 258 -18.89 -6.68 12.26
CA LEU A 258 -19.46 -7.48 11.19
C LEU A 258 -18.41 -8.32 10.46
N LEU A 259 -17.26 -7.73 10.10
CA LEU A 259 -16.12 -8.46 9.50
C LEU A 259 -15.63 -9.59 10.42
N MET A 260 -15.49 -9.33 11.73
CA MET A 260 -15.05 -10.34 12.68
C MET A 260 -16.07 -11.47 12.84
N GLU A 261 -17.37 -11.16 12.91
CA GLU A 261 -18.44 -12.15 12.99
C GLU A 261 -18.49 -13.04 11.75
N ARG A 262 -18.44 -12.44 10.54
CA ARG A 262 -18.46 -13.17 9.26
C ARG A 262 -17.33 -14.19 9.17
N PHE A 263 -16.13 -13.85 9.60
CA PHE A 263 -14.98 -14.76 9.64
C PHE A 263 -14.84 -15.51 10.99
N LYS A 264 -15.92 -15.58 11.80
CA LYS A 264 -15.99 -16.33 13.08
C LYS A 264 -14.84 -15.98 14.02
N PHE A 265 -14.43 -14.73 14.06
CA PHE A 265 -13.28 -14.21 14.83
C PHE A 265 -11.93 -14.88 14.53
N ASN A 266 -11.81 -15.60 13.40
CA ASN A 266 -10.59 -16.26 12.98
C ASN A 266 -9.70 -15.37 12.09
N THR A 267 -10.14 -14.16 11.75
CA THR A 267 -9.34 -13.19 11.01
C THR A 267 -8.97 -12.02 11.90
N LYS A 268 -7.79 -11.45 11.64
CA LYS A 268 -7.38 -10.21 12.31
C LYS A 268 -7.95 -9.01 11.56
N VAL A 269 -8.65 -8.15 12.28
CA VAL A 269 -9.10 -6.84 11.79
C VAL A 269 -8.44 -5.75 12.63
N GLN A 270 -7.76 -4.81 11.99
CA GLN A 270 -7.07 -3.73 12.69
C GLN A 270 -7.26 -2.39 11.97
N ILE A 271 -7.39 -1.33 12.76
CA ILE A 271 -7.35 0.05 12.25
C ILE A 271 -5.90 0.49 12.19
N ILE A 272 -5.47 0.98 11.03
CA ILE A 272 -4.14 1.56 10.84
C ILE A 272 -4.25 3.06 11.09
N PRO A 273 -3.60 3.59 12.12
CA PRO A 273 -3.64 5.02 12.43
C PRO A 273 -2.95 5.84 11.33
N ARG A 274 -3.30 7.12 11.25
CA ARG A 274 -2.56 8.08 10.43
C ARG A 274 -1.14 8.22 10.95
N VAL A 275 -0.19 8.29 10.05
CA VAL A 275 1.23 8.52 10.36
C VAL A 275 1.76 9.60 9.43
N GLY A 276 2.56 10.54 9.95
CA GLY A 276 3.13 11.64 9.18
C GLY A 276 2.06 12.44 8.41
N PHE A 277 0.91 12.71 9.05
CA PHE A 277 -0.21 13.40 8.40
C PHE A 277 0.18 14.80 7.94
N ASP A 278 0.89 15.54 8.76
CA ASP A 278 1.40 16.89 8.52
C ASP A 278 2.45 16.97 7.41
N VAL A 279 3.16 15.88 7.14
CA VAL A 279 4.17 15.76 6.08
C VAL A 279 3.68 14.96 4.88
N LYS A 280 2.36 14.76 4.75
CA LYS A 280 1.74 14.01 3.64
C LYS A 280 2.21 12.55 3.52
N ALA A 281 2.56 11.92 4.64
CA ALA A 281 3.05 10.53 4.66
C ALA A 281 1.98 9.49 5.01
N SER A 282 0.73 9.90 5.28
CA SER A 282 -0.40 8.98 5.49
C SER A 282 -0.89 8.35 4.18
N CYS A 283 -1.69 7.28 4.31
CA CYS A 283 -2.27 6.56 3.16
C CYS A 283 -3.04 7.51 2.23
N GLY A 284 -2.80 7.39 0.92
CA GLY A 284 -3.43 8.22 -0.11
C GLY A 284 -2.89 9.65 -0.23
N MET A 285 -2.06 10.11 0.71
CA MET A 285 -1.53 11.47 0.74
C MET A 285 -0.16 11.56 0.07
N PHE A 286 0.04 12.64 -0.72
CA PHE A 286 1.29 12.92 -1.43
C PHE A 286 1.54 14.44 -1.50
N VAL A 287 2.81 14.80 -1.61
CA VAL A 287 3.25 16.21 -1.76
C VAL A 287 3.02 16.69 -3.20
#